data_906297e93e3401290a433a446802e56f
#
_entry.id   906297e93e3401290a433a446802e56f
#
_cell.length_a   1.000
_cell.length_b   1.000
_cell.length_c   1.000
_cell.angle_alpha   90.00
_cell.angle_beta   90.00
_cell.angle_gamma   90.00
#
_symmetry.space_group_name_H-M   'P 1'
#
loop_
_entity.id
_entity.type
_entity.pdbx_description
1 polymer ?
#
loop_
_entity_poly.entity_id
_entity_poly.type
_entity_poly.pdbx_seq_one_letter_code
_entity_poly.pdbx_strand_id
1 'polypeptide(L)' 'EVKNVDILQQRLIEAGYPIAFPMEENWYRQGRKWLGNKEFLVQDPDGYLLRFSQDLGKKKRRKENE' A
#
# COMPACT_ATOMS: atom_id res chain seq x y z
N GLU A 1 -4.55 8.37 -3.62
CA GLU A 1 -4.84 7.52 -2.47
C GLU A 1 -6.12 6.74 -2.67
N VAL A 2 -6.13 5.48 -2.33
CA VAL A 2 -7.30 4.62 -2.47
C VAL A 2 -7.72 4.11 -1.11
N LYS A 3 -8.99 3.73 -1.00
CA LYS A 3 -9.51 3.27 0.28
C LYS A 3 -9.12 1.84 0.61
N ASN A 4 -8.93 1.02 -0.41
CA ASN A 4 -8.59 -0.38 -0.17
C ASN A 4 -7.74 -0.88 -1.33
N VAL A 5 -6.43 -0.86 -1.11
CA VAL A 5 -5.50 -1.26 -2.16
C VAL A 5 -5.51 -2.77 -2.40
N ASP A 6 -5.93 -3.56 -1.41
CA ASP A 6 -5.97 -5.01 -1.61
C ASP A 6 -7.02 -5.36 -2.65
N ILE A 7 -8.19 -4.76 -2.56
CA ILE A 7 -9.25 -5.00 -3.54
C ILE A 7 -8.85 -4.46 -4.90
N LEU A 8 -8.25 -3.27 -4.92
CA LEU A 8 -7.82 -2.69 -6.17
C LEU A 8 -6.75 -3.55 -6.85
N GLN A 9 -5.79 -4.03 -6.07
CA GLN A 9 -4.75 -4.89 -6.62
C GLN A 9 -5.35 -6.13 -7.25
N GLN A 10 -6.31 -6.76 -6.56
CA GLN A 10 -6.95 -7.95 -7.06
C GLN A 10 -7.65 -7.67 -8.38
N ARG A 11 -8.35 -6.56 -8.48
CA ARG A 11 -9.06 -6.20 -9.70
C ARG A 11 -8.10 -5.93 -10.86
N LEU A 12 -6.97 -5.31 -10.57
CA LEU A 12 -5.98 -5.02 -11.60
C LEU A 12 -5.31 -6.30 -12.09
N ILE A 13 -5.03 -7.21 -11.16
CA ILE A 13 -4.49 -8.52 -11.55
C ILE A 13 -5.47 -9.25 -12.45
N GLU A 14 -6.75 -9.24 -12.09
CA GLU A 14 -7.77 -9.91 -12.89
C GLU A 14 -7.95 -9.26 -14.25
N ALA A 15 -7.66 -7.97 -14.35
CA ALA A 15 -7.73 -7.25 -15.60
C ALA A 15 -6.47 -7.42 -16.45
N GLY A 16 -5.47 -8.14 -15.94
CA GLY A 16 -4.28 -8.43 -16.72
C GLY A 16 -3.13 -7.44 -16.56
N TYR A 17 -3.20 -6.56 -15.57
CA TYR A 17 -2.11 -5.61 -15.33
C TYR A 17 -0.96 -6.31 -14.60
N PRO A 18 0.26 -6.26 -15.15
CA PRO A 18 1.39 -6.86 -14.46
C PRO A 18 1.72 -6.09 -13.18
N ILE A 19 2.06 -6.83 -12.14
CA ILE A 19 2.50 -6.22 -10.89
C ILE A 19 3.98 -5.93 -11.02
N ALA A 20 4.36 -4.65 -11.04
CA ALA A 20 5.76 -4.26 -11.13
C ALA A 20 6.44 -4.39 -9.78
N PHE A 21 5.77 -3.96 -8.72
CA PHE A 21 6.26 -4.10 -7.35
C PHE A 21 5.10 -4.60 -6.49
N PRO A 22 5.32 -5.68 -5.73
CA PRO A 22 4.23 -6.27 -4.96
C PRO A 22 3.80 -5.38 -3.81
N MET A 23 2.66 -5.74 -3.21
CA MET A 23 2.11 -5.00 -2.09
C MET A 23 3.13 -4.95 -0.96
N GLU A 24 3.31 -3.75 -0.43
CA GLU A 24 4.23 -3.53 0.67
C GLU A 24 3.55 -2.68 1.72
N GLU A 25 3.68 -3.09 2.96
CA GLU A 25 3.13 -2.34 4.08
C GLU A 25 4.29 -1.70 4.83
N ASN A 26 4.23 -0.39 4.95
CA ASN A 26 5.30 0.37 5.58
C ASN A 26 4.78 1.10 6.80
N TRP A 27 5.53 1.00 7.88
CA TRP A 27 5.23 1.73 9.11
C TRP A 27 6.45 2.52 9.51
N TYR A 28 6.25 3.76 9.88
CA TYR A 28 7.35 4.59 10.34
C TYR A 28 6.90 5.41 11.52
N ARG A 29 7.86 5.76 12.32
CA ARG A 29 7.60 6.41 13.59
C ARG A 29 7.61 7.91 13.43
N GLN A 30 6.64 8.57 14.05
CA GLN A 30 6.61 10.02 14.12
C GLN A 30 6.21 10.39 15.54
N GLY A 31 7.20 10.77 16.34
CA GLY A 31 6.95 11.03 17.74
C GLY A 31 6.54 9.76 18.45
N ARG A 32 5.38 9.79 19.09
CA ARG A 32 4.86 8.65 19.83
C ARG A 32 3.91 7.80 19.00
N LYS A 33 3.72 8.16 17.74
CA LYS A 33 2.77 7.47 16.90
C LYS A 33 3.49 6.77 15.77
N TRP A 34 2.83 5.77 15.24
CA TRP A 34 3.27 5.08 14.04
C TRP A 34 2.31 5.42 12.93
N LEU A 35 2.87 5.80 11.81
CA LEU A 35 2.09 6.05 10.60
C LEU A 35 2.36 4.92 9.63
N GLY A 36 1.31 4.45 8.99
CA GLY A 36 1.46 3.33 8.09
C GLY A 36 0.79 3.55 6.75
N ASN A 37 1.32 2.87 5.75
CA ASN A 37 0.67 2.84 4.45
C ASN A 37 0.95 1.50 3.78
N LYS A 38 0.11 1.18 2.82
CA LYS A 38 0.30 0.06 1.91
C LYS A 38 0.37 0.60 0.51
N GLU A 39 1.23 0.03 -0.30
CA GLU A 39 1.32 0.48 -1.69
C GLU A 39 1.79 -0.63 -2.58
N PHE A 40 1.46 -0.51 -3.84
CA PHE A 40 1.95 -1.41 -4.87
C PHE A 40 2.04 -0.65 -6.17
N LEU A 41 2.78 -1.20 -7.12
CA LEU A 41 2.94 -0.58 -8.43
C LEU A 41 2.57 -1.60 -9.49
N VAL A 42 1.85 -1.13 -10.48
CA VAL A 42 1.54 -1.93 -11.66
C VAL A 42 2.06 -1.21 -12.89
N GLN A 43 2.20 -1.95 -13.96
CA GLN A 43 2.61 -1.37 -15.23
C GLN A 43 1.40 -1.32 -16.15
N ASP A 44 1.14 -0.16 -16.74
CA ASP A 44 0.03 -0.04 -17.66
C ASP A 44 0.46 -0.56 -19.04
N PRO A 45 -0.49 -0.69 -19.98
CA PRO A 45 -0.17 -1.22 -21.31
C PRO A 45 0.88 -0.41 -22.07
N ASP A 46 1.03 0.86 -21.73
CA ASP A 46 2.02 1.72 -22.38
C ASP A 46 3.37 1.71 -21.68
N GLY A 47 3.51 0.91 -20.63
CA GLY A 47 4.77 0.78 -19.92
C GLY A 47 4.97 1.71 -18.77
N TYR A 48 4.01 2.56 -18.46
CA TYR A 48 4.13 3.46 -17.32
C TYR A 48 3.86 2.74 -16.02
N LEU A 49 4.56 3.17 -14.98
CA LEU A 49 4.33 2.62 -13.65
C LEU A 49 3.27 3.44 -12.95
N LEU A 50 2.28 2.75 -12.42
CA LEU A 50 1.19 3.36 -11.66
C LEU A 50 1.32 2.94 -10.22
N ARG A 51 1.39 3.91 -9.32
CA ARG A 51 1.50 3.64 -7.89
C ARG A 51 0.16 3.86 -7.23
N PHE A 52 -0.25 2.91 -6.43
CA PHE A 52 -1.47 3.03 -5.63
C PHE A 52 -1.11 2.81 -4.18
N SER A 53 -1.61 3.68 -3.33
CA SER A 53 -1.31 3.59 -1.91
C SER A 53 -2.55 3.83 -1.09
N GLN A 54 -2.56 3.24 0.07
CA GLN A 54 -3.62 3.37 1.05
C GLN A 54 -3.02 3.80 2.37
N ASP A 55 -3.56 4.87 2.94
CA ASP A 55 -3.16 5.32 4.25
C ASP A 55 -3.78 4.38 5.28
N LEU A 56 -2.93 3.78 6.12
CA LEU A 56 -3.40 2.88 7.17
C LEU A 56 -3.67 3.62 8.47
N GLY A 57 -3.43 4.93 8.47
CA GLY A 57 -3.70 5.73 9.64
C GLY A 57 -2.56 5.70 10.64
N LYS A 58 -2.92 5.95 11.87
CA LYS A 58 -1.96 6.08 12.94
C LYS A 58 -2.19 5.02 13.99
N LYS A 59 -1.11 4.57 14.59
CA LYS A 59 -1.17 3.69 15.73
C LYS A 59 -0.43 4.35 16.87
N LYS A 60 -0.95 4.18 18.07
CA LYS A 60 -0.15 4.52 19.23
C LYS A 60 0.94 3.49 19.38
N ARG A 61 2.07 3.92 19.88
CA ARG A 61 3.14 2.99 20.16
C ARG A 61 2.69 1.96 21.16
N ARG A 62 2.88 0.68 20.86
CA ARG A 62 2.51 -0.41 21.75
C ARG A 62 3.63 -0.68 22.72
N LYS A 63 3.25 -1.14 23.82
CA LYS A 63 4.23 -1.60 24.79
C LYS A 63 4.62 -2.99 24.55
N GLU A 64 3.85 -3.12 24.37
CA GLU A 64 3.83 -4.06 23.95
C GLU A 64 3.62 -4.88 23.80
N ASN A 65 3.31 -5.09 23.93
CA ASN A 65 2.96 -5.58 23.41
C ASN A 65 2.84 -5.75 22.81
N GLU A 66 2.87 -5.57 23.09
CA GLU A 66 2.89 -5.36 22.38
C GLU A 66 3.15 -5.44 21.97
#